data_2a0a30ec92bf106b2418da14a72b78fa
#
_entry.id   2a0a30ec92bf106b2418da14a72b78fa
#
_cell.length_a   1.000
_cell.length_b   1.000
_cell.length_c   1.000
_cell.angle_alpha   90.00
_cell.angle_beta   90.00
_cell.angle_gamma   90.00
#
_symmetry.space_group_name_H-M   'P 1'
#
loop_
_entity.id
_entity.type
_entity.pdbx_description
1 polymer ?
#
loop_
_entity_poly.entity_id
_entity_poly.type
_entity_poly.pdbx_seq_one_letter_code
_entity_poly.pdbx_strand_id
1 'polypeptide(L)'
;MRRRPTSFVIVSVAEVPRVGITLLEVLLSIAVIAILATLVWPSVLRLHGDHQILNAAEKVRAVVSGARVNAIENGFAYQFVYEREGSHFLAIPYEREFDGLGSTGQEGPAARRSERGGAVSGNLPRMLRFSTEKPSLTLSGQQLDAEALNGLADANRLSSLSWSPPILFQSTGSAVDTEFFVIDDRNQWILIRVRGLTGAVTVSRVQREVR
;
A
#
# COMPACT_ATOMS: atom_id res chain seq x y z
N MET A 1 -63.79 43.78 -47.43
CA MET A 1 -62.66 43.46 -46.52
C MET A 1 -63.21 43.17 -45.11
N ARG A 2 -63.27 41.88 -44.69
CA ARG A 2 -63.79 41.47 -43.40
C ARG A 2 -62.56 41.09 -42.52
N ARG A 3 -62.28 41.86 -41.45
CA ARG A 3 -61.27 41.54 -40.46
C ARG A 3 -61.85 40.51 -39.50
N ARG A 4 -61.16 39.37 -39.33
CA ARG A 4 -61.46 38.33 -38.32
C ARG A 4 -60.89 38.77 -36.98
N PRO A 5 -61.59 38.65 -35.88
CA PRO A 5 -61.02 38.86 -34.51
C PRO A 5 -60.14 37.66 -34.08
N THR A 6 -58.94 37.95 -33.63
CA THR A 6 -58.00 36.95 -33.02
C THR A 6 -58.41 36.76 -31.58
N SER A 7 -58.95 35.58 -31.26
CA SER A 7 -59.25 35.23 -29.90
C SER A 7 -57.94 34.87 -29.14
N PHE A 8 -57.57 35.64 -28.14
CA PHE A 8 -56.50 35.30 -27.20
C PHE A 8 -57.03 34.30 -26.18
N VAL A 9 -56.46 33.09 -26.15
CA VAL A 9 -56.70 32.11 -25.11
C VAL A 9 -55.79 32.42 -23.95
N ILE A 10 -56.34 32.93 -22.86
CA ILE A 10 -55.65 33.15 -21.60
C ILE A 10 -55.54 31.76 -20.94
N VAL A 11 -54.32 31.17 -20.95
CA VAL A 11 -53.99 29.98 -20.18
C VAL A 11 -53.85 30.40 -18.72
N SER A 12 -54.84 30.07 -17.90
CA SER A 12 -54.76 30.25 -16.46
C SER A 12 -53.72 29.28 -15.92
N VAL A 13 -52.57 29.80 -15.44
CA VAL A 13 -51.59 29.03 -14.72
C VAL A 13 -52.19 28.72 -13.34
N ALA A 14 -52.52 27.46 -13.10
CA ALA A 14 -52.97 26.98 -11.79
C ALA A 14 -51.90 27.29 -10.75
N GLU A 15 -52.21 28.10 -9.77
CA GLU A 15 -51.36 28.32 -8.59
C GLU A 15 -51.20 27.01 -7.81
N VAL A 16 -49.99 26.50 -7.78
CA VAL A 16 -49.62 25.32 -6.93
C VAL A 16 -49.69 25.81 -5.50
N PRO A 17 -50.51 25.18 -4.64
CA PRO A 17 -50.61 25.58 -3.24
C PRO A 17 -49.24 25.39 -2.56
N ARG A 18 -48.69 26.46 -2.01
CA ARG A 18 -47.48 26.40 -1.17
C ARG A 18 -47.84 25.81 0.17
N VAL A 19 -47.63 24.50 0.31
CA VAL A 19 -47.77 23.81 1.59
C VAL A 19 -46.56 24.21 2.47
N GLY A 20 -46.84 24.91 3.54
CA GLY A 20 -45.80 25.25 4.53
C GLY A 20 -45.39 24.00 5.31
N ILE A 21 -44.08 23.79 5.46
CA ILE A 21 -43.52 22.69 6.27
C ILE A 21 -43.81 22.97 7.73
N THR A 22 -44.37 22.02 8.46
CA THR A 22 -44.65 22.14 9.88
C THR A 22 -43.39 21.83 10.70
N LEU A 23 -43.25 22.48 11.87
CA LEU A 23 -42.14 22.23 12.80
C LEU A 23 -42.09 20.74 13.20
N LEU A 24 -43.24 20.10 13.33
CA LEU A 24 -43.35 18.68 13.65
C LEU A 24 -42.78 17.80 12.53
N GLU A 25 -43.01 18.15 11.27
CA GLU A 25 -42.52 17.42 10.12
C GLU A 25 -40.97 17.48 10.04
N VAL A 26 -40.40 18.65 10.34
CA VAL A 26 -38.93 18.81 10.41
C VAL A 26 -38.36 17.97 11.56
N LEU A 27 -38.98 18.02 12.76
CA LEU A 27 -38.54 17.19 13.88
C LEU A 27 -38.63 15.70 13.59
N LEU A 28 -39.72 15.25 12.98
CA LEU A 28 -39.89 13.85 12.59
C LEU A 28 -38.84 13.44 11.55
N SER A 29 -38.59 14.28 10.55
CA SER A 29 -37.59 14.00 9.53
C SER A 29 -36.19 13.87 10.13
N ILE A 30 -35.80 14.76 11.04
CA ILE A 30 -34.49 14.69 11.73
C ILE A 30 -34.40 13.42 12.58
N ALA A 31 -35.47 13.05 13.29
CA ALA A 31 -35.50 11.82 14.10
C ALA A 31 -35.31 10.58 13.23
N VAL A 32 -35.98 10.48 12.08
CA VAL A 32 -35.83 9.38 11.15
C VAL A 32 -34.41 9.33 10.59
N ILE A 33 -33.82 10.46 10.17
CA ILE A 33 -32.46 10.53 9.68
C ILE A 33 -31.45 10.11 10.77
N ALA A 34 -31.65 10.53 12.01
CA ALA A 34 -30.79 10.13 13.13
C ALA A 34 -30.80 8.62 13.36
N ILE A 35 -31.98 7.98 13.31
CA ILE A 35 -32.12 6.53 13.45
C ILE A 35 -31.40 5.82 12.29
N LEU A 36 -31.62 6.25 11.05
CA LEU A 36 -30.97 5.67 9.88
C LEU A 36 -29.43 5.84 9.93
N ALA A 37 -28.96 6.99 10.39
CA ALA A 37 -27.52 7.25 10.52
C ALA A 37 -26.85 6.25 11.49
N THR A 38 -27.48 5.88 12.60
CA THR A 38 -26.92 4.91 13.55
C THR A 38 -26.74 3.52 12.96
N LEU A 39 -27.59 3.11 12.03
CA LEU A 39 -27.50 1.80 11.35
C LEU A 39 -26.43 1.78 10.25
N VAL A 40 -26.23 2.89 9.56
CA VAL A 40 -25.30 2.98 8.42
C VAL A 40 -23.86 3.21 8.86
N TRP A 41 -23.66 3.97 9.97
CA TRP A 41 -22.34 4.38 10.44
C TRP A 41 -21.34 3.21 10.64
N PRO A 42 -21.69 2.09 11.27
CA PRO A 42 -20.76 0.97 11.46
C PRO A 42 -20.27 0.36 10.14
N SER A 43 -21.13 0.33 9.13
CA SER A 43 -20.79 -0.24 7.82
C SER A 43 -19.79 0.62 7.06
N VAL A 44 -19.91 1.95 7.15
CA VAL A 44 -18.99 2.90 6.50
C VAL A 44 -17.60 2.82 7.12
N LEU A 45 -17.51 2.69 8.46
CA LEU A 45 -16.23 2.58 9.16
C LEU A 45 -15.48 1.28 8.80
N ARG A 46 -16.19 0.17 8.59
CA ARG A 46 -15.59 -1.10 8.16
C ARG A 46 -15.03 -1.01 6.74
N LEU A 47 -15.77 -0.40 5.83
CA LEU A 47 -15.36 -0.25 4.44
C LEU A 47 -14.07 0.58 4.31
N HIS A 48 -13.94 1.62 5.14
CA HIS A 48 -12.76 2.49 5.15
C HIS A 48 -11.49 1.75 5.59
N GLY A 49 -11.58 0.86 6.59
CA GLY A 49 -10.44 0.04 7.04
C GLY A 49 -9.96 -0.93 5.97
N ASP A 50 -10.88 -1.61 5.28
CA ASP A 50 -10.54 -2.57 4.23
C ASP A 50 -9.80 -1.91 3.06
N HIS A 51 -10.15 -0.68 2.71
CA HIS A 51 -9.46 0.08 1.68
C HIS A 51 -8.04 0.51 2.10
N GLN A 52 -7.83 0.84 3.36
CA GLN A 52 -6.51 1.27 3.84
C GLN A 52 -5.50 0.13 3.79
N ILE A 53 -5.85 -1.05 4.27
CA ILE A 53 -4.94 -2.21 4.25
C ILE A 53 -4.67 -2.67 2.81
N LEU A 54 -5.67 -2.65 1.93
CA LEU A 54 -5.50 -3.01 0.52
C LEU A 54 -4.57 -2.03 -0.20
N ASN A 55 -4.78 -0.73 -0.03
CA ASN A 55 -3.93 0.30 -0.63
C ASN A 55 -2.48 0.21 -0.13
N ALA A 56 -2.29 -0.10 1.15
CA ALA A 56 -0.97 -0.31 1.71
C ALA A 56 -0.28 -1.54 1.11
N ALA A 57 -1.00 -2.66 1.00
CA ALA A 57 -0.48 -3.88 0.37
C ALA A 57 -0.13 -3.68 -1.10
N GLU A 58 -0.95 -2.93 -1.86
CA GLU A 58 -0.65 -2.58 -3.25
C GLU A 58 0.57 -1.65 -3.37
N LYS A 59 0.77 -0.73 -2.44
CA LYS A 59 1.99 0.09 -2.38
C LYS A 59 3.23 -0.78 -2.16
N VAL A 60 3.17 -1.71 -1.22
CA VAL A 60 4.26 -2.68 -0.98
C VAL A 60 4.50 -3.53 -2.23
N ARG A 61 3.44 -4.07 -2.83
CA ARG A 61 3.53 -4.83 -4.08
C ARG A 61 4.24 -4.04 -5.18
N ALA A 62 3.91 -2.76 -5.33
CA ALA A 62 4.54 -1.90 -6.33
C ALA A 62 6.06 -1.77 -6.09
N VAL A 63 6.50 -1.59 -4.84
CA VAL A 63 7.93 -1.49 -4.50
C VAL A 63 8.64 -2.82 -4.69
N VAL A 64 8.04 -3.94 -4.27
CA VAL A 64 8.61 -5.29 -4.48
C VAL A 64 8.74 -5.60 -5.98
N SER A 65 7.72 -5.27 -6.78
CA SER A 65 7.76 -5.43 -8.23
C SER A 65 8.78 -4.50 -8.88
N GLY A 66 8.93 -3.27 -8.35
CA GLY A 66 9.96 -2.32 -8.77
C GLY A 66 11.37 -2.84 -8.52
N ALA A 67 11.63 -3.48 -7.37
CA ALA A 67 12.92 -4.13 -7.09
C ALA A 67 13.26 -5.19 -8.13
N ARG A 68 12.28 -6.00 -8.56
CA ARG A 68 12.45 -6.97 -9.65
C ARG A 68 12.80 -6.28 -10.98
N VAL A 69 12.07 -5.24 -11.35
CA VAL A 69 12.31 -4.49 -12.59
C VAL A 69 13.70 -3.87 -12.56
N ASN A 70 14.07 -3.23 -11.45
CA ASN A 70 15.41 -2.65 -11.29
C ASN A 70 16.51 -3.71 -11.38
N ALA A 71 16.29 -4.93 -10.85
CA ALA A 71 17.24 -6.02 -10.97
C ALA A 71 17.48 -6.42 -12.44
N ILE A 72 16.42 -6.50 -13.23
CA ILE A 72 16.48 -6.84 -14.66
C ILE A 72 17.16 -5.72 -15.46
N GLU A 73 16.73 -4.47 -15.26
CA GLU A 73 17.21 -3.31 -16.02
C GLU A 73 18.68 -2.98 -15.74
N ASN A 74 19.09 -3.12 -14.48
CA ASN A 74 20.45 -2.80 -14.07
C ASN A 74 21.43 -3.98 -14.18
N GLY A 75 20.92 -5.20 -14.39
CA GLY A 75 21.73 -6.41 -14.56
C GLY A 75 22.40 -6.94 -13.29
N PHE A 76 21.99 -6.48 -12.09
CA PHE A 76 22.49 -6.95 -10.80
C PHE A 76 21.35 -7.17 -9.80
N ALA A 77 21.61 -7.90 -8.72
CA ALA A 77 20.59 -8.28 -7.76
C ALA A 77 20.08 -7.08 -6.94
N TYR A 78 18.80 -7.09 -6.65
CA TYR A 78 18.13 -6.19 -5.71
C TYR A 78 17.57 -7.00 -4.54
N GLN A 79 17.54 -6.38 -3.37
CA GLN A 79 16.90 -6.96 -2.20
C GLN A 79 15.72 -6.10 -1.74
N PHE A 80 14.66 -6.76 -1.34
CA PHE A 80 13.57 -6.15 -0.60
C PHE A 80 13.60 -6.69 0.82
N VAL A 81 13.50 -5.80 1.80
CA VAL A 81 13.40 -6.12 3.22
C VAL A 81 12.31 -5.29 3.86
N TYR A 82 11.71 -5.82 4.92
CA TYR A 82 10.71 -5.14 5.72
C TYR A 82 11.05 -5.26 7.21
N GLU A 83 10.64 -4.29 8.00
CA GLU A 83 10.79 -4.28 9.45
C GLU A 83 9.88 -5.34 10.07
N ARG A 84 10.46 -6.22 10.88
CA ARG A 84 9.71 -7.27 11.57
C ARG A 84 8.85 -6.65 12.65
N GLU A 85 7.54 -6.94 12.63
CA GLU A 85 6.53 -6.36 13.52
C GLU A 85 6.49 -4.81 13.49
N GLY A 86 7.03 -4.21 12.45
CA GLY A 86 7.07 -2.78 12.23
C GLY A 86 6.40 -2.34 10.94
N SER A 87 6.65 -1.10 10.55
CA SER A 87 5.97 -0.49 9.41
C SER A 87 6.89 -0.15 8.23
N HIS A 88 8.21 -0.20 8.42
CA HIS A 88 9.16 0.23 7.40
C HIS A 88 9.46 -0.89 6.41
N PHE A 89 9.72 -0.50 5.17
CA PHE A 89 10.20 -1.40 4.13
C PHE A 89 11.11 -0.65 3.17
N LEU A 90 12.01 -1.39 2.53
CA LEU A 90 12.92 -0.82 1.56
C LEU A 90 13.33 -1.83 0.48
N ALA A 91 13.66 -1.29 -0.69
CA ALA A 91 14.24 -2.01 -1.80
C ALA A 91 15.55 -1.33 -2.17
N ILE A 92 16.65 -2.06 -2.10
CA ILE A 92 18.01 -1.55 -2.35
C ILE A 92 18.80 -2.53 -3.21
N PRO A 93 19.85 -2.07 -3.89
CA PRO A 93 20.81 -2.96 -4.53
C PRO A 93 21.38 -3.95 -3.54
N TYR A 94 21.54 -5.22 -3.96
CA TYR A 94 22.16 -6.24 -3.14
C TYR A 94 23.64 -6.35 -3.49
N GLU A 95 24.49 -5.90 -2.59
CA GLU A 95 25.94 -6.08 -2.69
C GLU A 95 26.33 -7.37 -1.97
N ARG A 96 26.74 -8.37 -2.73
CA ARG A 96 27.51 -9.46 -2.17
C ARG A 96 28.97 -8.99 -2.21
N GLU A 97 29.56 -8.76 -1.06
CA GLU A 97 31.02 -8.71 -0.98
C GLU A 97 31.56 -10.01 -1.54
N PHE A 98 32.10 -9.94 -2.74
CA PHE A 98 32.97 -10.98 -3.25
C PHE A 98 34.29 -10.82 -2.50
N ASP A 99 34.34 -11.39 -1.30
CA ASP A 99 35.59 -11.61 -0.56
C ASP A 99 36.46 -12.56 -1.38
N GLY A 100 37.45 -12.02 -2.02
CA GLY A 100 38.55 -12.79 -2.60
C GLY A 100 38.73 -12.66 -4.10
N LEU A 101 39.33 -11.56 -4.50
CA LEU A 101 40.44 -11.53 -5.46
C LEU A 101 40.75 -10.06 -5.78
N GLY A 102 41.91 -9.62 -5.27
CA GLY A 102 42.52 -8.33 -5.41
C GLY A 102 42.05 -7.42 -6.55
N SER A 103 41.33 -6.37 -6.24
CA SER A 103 41.21 -5.23 -7.12
C SER A 103 42.15 -4.14 -6.68
N THR A 104 43.28 -4.14 -7.33
CA THR A 104 44.20 -2.96 -7.42
C THR A 104 43.41 -1.77 -7.97
N GLY A 105 43.14 -0.78 -7.13
CA GLY A 105 43.13 0.65 -7.48
C GLY A 105 42.25 1.13 -8.64
N GLN A 106 41.04 0.62 -8.82
CA GLN A 106 40.02 1.26 -9.67
C GLN A 106 38.83 1.60 -8.83
N GLU A 107 38.32 2.84 -8.97
CA GLU A 107 37.07 3.27 -8.36
C GLU A 107 36.02 2.19 -8.52
N GLY A 108 35.66 1.56 -7.40
CA GLY A 108 34.84 0.36 -7.39
C GLY A 108 33.47 0.62 -8.04
N PRO A 109 32.82 -0.44 -8.51
CA PRO A 109 31.49 -0.36 -9.12
C PRO A 109 30.41 0.26 -8.22
N ALA A 110 30.67 0.42 -6.92
CA ALA A 110 29.80 1.06 -5.95
C ALA A 110 29.44 2.53 -6.29
N ALA A 111 30.42 3.33 -6.73
CA ALA A 111 30.17 4.73 -7.08
C ALA A 111 29.28 4.87 -8.34
N ARG A 112 29.38 3.94 -9.29
CA ARG A 112 28.53 3.91 -10.49
C ARG A 112 27.14 3.34 -10.24
N ARG A 113 26.93 2.58 -9.15
CA ARG A 113 25.64 1.97 -8.77
C ARG A 113 24.70 2.96 -8.11
N SER A 114 25.23 3.92 -7.34
CA SER A 114 24.42 4.97 -6.71
C SER A 114 23.70 5.86 -7.74
N GLU A 115 24.22 5.96 -8.97
CA GLU A 115 23.62 6.72 -10.05
C GLU A 115 22.57 5.93 -10.87
N ARG A 116 22.61 4.59 -10.86
CA ARG A 116 21.79 3.73 -11.74
C ARG A 116 20.63 3.00 -11.09
N GLY A 117 20.58 2.88 -9.78
CA GLY A 117 19.53 2.13 -9.13
C GLY A 117 19.14 2.77 -7.82
N GLY A 118 18.09 3.59 -7.83
CA GLY A 118 17.62 4.29 -6.65
C GLY A 118 17.19 3.30 -5.55
N ALA A 119 17.71 3.50 -4.34
CA ALA A 119 17.15 2.90 -3.15
C ALA A 119 15.74 3.48 -2.93
N VAL A 120 14.75 2.61 -2.71
CA VAL A 120 13.38 3.00 -2.43
C VAL A 120 13.02 2.56 -1.03
N SER A 121 12.63 3.52 -0.19
CA SER A 121 12.12 3.24 1.15
C SER A 121 10.66 3.67 1.27
N GLY A 122 9.95 3.07 2.19
CA GLY A 122 8.58 3.45 2.49
C GLY A 122 8.15 2.96 3.87
N ASN A 123 6.99 3.42 4.29
CA ASN A 123 6.35 2.95 5.50
C ASN A 123 4.88 2.67 5.26
N LEU A 124 4.34 1.75 6.04
CA LEU A 124 2.91 1.52 6.16
C LEU A 124 2.25 2.62 6.98
N PRO A 125 0.94 2.86 6.81
CA PRO A 125 0.16 3.68 7.73
C PRO A 125 0.26 3.20 9.18
N ARG A 126 0.11 4.10 10.15
CA ARG A 126 0.38 3.85 11.59
C ARG A 126 -0.36 2.66 12.21
N MET A 127 -1.46 2.22 11.62
CA MET A 127 -2.26 1.09 12.12
C MET A 127 -1.91 -0.24 11.46
N LEU A 128 -0.91 -0.26 10.57
CA LEU A 128 -0.52 -1.43 9.82
C LEU A 128 0.92 -1.80 10.15
N ARG A 129 1.18 -3.10 10.27
CA ARG A 129 2.51 -3.66 10.46
C ARG A 129 2.75 -4.85 9.57
N PHE A 130 4.00 -5.15 9.35
CA PHE A 130 4.40 -6.41 8.75
C PHE A 130 4.40 -7.51 9.78
N SER A 131 4.01 -8.71 9.39
CA SER A 131 4.20 -9.91 10.20
C SER A 131 4.71 -11.05 9.35
N THR A 132 5.54 -11.87 9.96
CA THR A 132 6.03 -13.13 9.37
C THR A 132 5.17 -14.30 9.80
N GLU A 133 4.12 -14.09 10.58
CA GLU A 133 3.39 -15.18 11.20
C GLU A 133 2.59 -16.06 10.21
N LYS A 134 3.26 -17.12 9.75
CA LYS A 134 2.83 -18.46 10.11
C LYS A 134 3.92 -19.04 11.01
N PRO A 135 3.61 -19.54 12.18
CA PRO A 135 4.58 -19.87 13.21
C PRO A 135 5.30 -21.18 12.89
N SER A 136 6.37 -21.16 12.11
CA SER A 136 7.24 -22.34 11.99
C SER A 136 8.68 -22.10 11.47
N LEU A 137 9.09 -20.86 11.25
CA LEU A 137 10.50 -20.62 10.92
C LEU A 137 10.99 -19.42 11.72
N THR A 138 11.74 -19.70 12.78
CA THR A 138 12.53 -18.69 13.50
C THR A 138 13.66 -18.24 12.59
N LEU A 139 13.38 -17.35 11.66
CA LEU A 139 14.40 -16.69 10.87
C LEU A 139 14.98 -15.55 11.69
N SER A 140 16.30 -15.60 11.92
CA SER A 140 17.01 -14.53 12.60
C SER A 140 16.84 -13.22 11.84
N GLY A 141 16.55 -12.13 12.56
CA GLY A 141 16.52 -10.79 11.97
C GLY A 141 17.91 -10.41 11.48
N GLN A 142 17.98 -9.70 10.38
CA GLN A 142 19.21 -9.14 9.83
C GLN A 142 19.29 -7.65 10.20
N GLN A 143 20.49 -7.19 10.56
CA GLN A 143 20.80 -5.77 10.60
C GLN A 143 21.39 -5.37 9.26
N LEU A 144 21.01 -4.21 8.76
CA LEU A 144 21.56 -3.65 7.54
C LEU A 144 22.63 -2.63 7.90
N ASP A 145 23.75 -2.69 7.23
CA ASP A 145 24.83 -1.73 7.40
C ASP A 145 24.43 -0.35 6.88
N ALA A 146 24.94 0.69 7.56
CA ALA A 146 24.64 2.07 7.20
C ALA A 146 25.09 2.42 5.77
N GLU A 147 26.14 1.75 5.26
CA GLU A 147 26.60 1.92 3.88
C GLU A 147 25.58 1.45 2.85
N ALA A 148 24.88 0.34 3.11
CA ALA A 148 23.82 -0.16 2.23
C ALA A 148 22.61 0.78 2.17
N LEU A 149 22.49 1.67 3.15
CA LEU A 149 21.40 2.64 3.29
C LEU A 149 21.78 4.05 2.80
N ASN A 150 22.96 4.21 2.23
CA ASN A 150 23.42 5.50 1.67
C ASN A 150 22.44 5.99 0.59
N GLY A 151 22.06 7.27 0.69
CA GLY A 151 21.10 7.91 -0.20
C GLY A 151 19.65 7.88 0.31
N LEU A 152 19.38 7.24 1.45
CA LEU A 152 18.09 7.31 2.12
C LEU A 152 18.07 8.41 3.19
N ALA A 153 16.92 9.11 3.30
CA ALA A 153 16.79 10.26 4.19
C ALA A 153 17.02 9.94 5.69
N ASP A 154 16.78 8.70 6.12
CA ASP A 154 16.84 8.28 7.53
C ASP A 154 17.81 7.09 7.74
N ALA A 155 18.92 7.01 7.03
CA ALA A 155 19.85 5.87 7.04
C ALA A 155 20.24 5.41 8.45
N ASN A 156 20.58 6.33 9.36
CA ASN A 156 20.96 6.01 10.75
C ASN A 156 19.82 5.38 11.56
N ARG A 157 18.58 5.80 11.33
CA ARG A 157 17.42 5.22 11.99
C ARG A 157 17.12 3.84 11.41
N LEU A 158 17.20 3.70 10.11
CA LEU A 158 16.94 2.45 9.41
C LEU A 158 17.96 1.36 9.76
N SER A 159 19.23 1.69 10.01
CA SER A 159 20.25 0.72 10.43
C SER A 159 20.00 0.12 11.81
N SER A 160 19.25 0.80 12.68
CA SER A 160 18.90 0.30 14.02
C SER A 160 17.68 -0.63 14.05
N LEU A 161 16.97 -0.79 12.94
CA LEU A 161 15.77 -1.61 12.86
C LEU A 161 16.11 -3.10 12.67
N SER A 162 15.21 -3.98 13.12
CA SER A 162 15.31 -5.42 12.88
C SER A 162 14.61 -5.77 11.57
N TRP A 163 15.39 -6.09 10.55
CA TRP A 163 14.91 -6.40 9.23
C TRP A 163 14.55 -7.88 9.04
N SER A 164 13.64 -8.17 8.15
CA SER A 164 13.37 -9.52 7.67
C SER A 164 14.58 -10.07 6.90
N PRO A 165 14.66 -11.39 6.69
CA PRO A 165 15.57 -11.93 5.70
C PRO A 165 15.30 -11.26 4.34
N PRO A 166 16.37 -10.99 3.54
CA PRO A 166 16.21 -10.29 2.28
C PRO A 166 15.51 -11.17 1.25
N ILE A 167 14.53 -10.60 0.56
CA ILE A 167 13.94 -11.19 -0.64
C ILE A 167 14.78 -10.72 -1.82
N LEU A 168 15.59 -11.62 -2.35
CA LEU A 168 16.53 -11.31 -3.42
C LEU A 168 15.86 -11.49 -4.79
N PHE A 169 15.97 -10.46 -5.63
CA PHE A 169 15.61 -10.50 -7.04
C PHE A 169 16.89 -10.54 -7.87
N GLN A 170 17.04 -11.59 -8.66
CA GLN A 170 18.17 -11.76 -9.56
C GLN A 170 17.99 -10.92 -10.84
N SER A 171 19.08 -10.65 -11.53
CA SER A 171 19.04 -9.96 -12.83
C SER A 171 18.20 -10.69 -13.91
N THR A 172 17.94 -11.98 -13.72
CA THR A 172 17.01 -12.78 -14.54
C THR A 172 15.54 -12.51 -14.24
N GLY A 173 15.24 -11.76 -13.18
CA GLY A 173 13.90 -11.50 -12.67
C GLY A 173 13.34 -12.60 -11.78
N SER A 174 14.11 -13.66 -11.47
CA SER A 174 13.75 -14.68 -10.49
C SER A 174 14.02 -14.19 -9.07
N ALA A 175 13.36 -14.83 -8.09
CA ALA A 175 13.51 -14.54 -6.66
C ALA A 175 13.50 -15.84 -5.84
N VAL A 176 13.37 -15.73 -4.53
CA VAL A 176 13.06 -16.85 -3.64
C VAL A 176 11.55 -16.83 -3.34
N ASP A 177 10.92 -18.02 -3.36
CA ASP A 177 9.52 -18.14 -2.94
C ASP A 177 9.36 -17.65 -1.50
N THR A 178 8.58 -16.59 -1.32
CA THR A 178 8.44 -15.95 -0.01
C THR A 178 7.00 -15.48 0.19
N GLU A 179 6.54 -15.60 1.41
CA GLU A 179 5.24 -15.12 1.86
C GLU A 179 5.41 -14.23 3.10
N PHE A 180 4.70 -13.13 3.14
CA PHE A 180 4.63 -12.26 4.31
C PHE A 180 3.28 -11.56 4.38
N PHE A 181 2.95 -11.00 5.54
CA PHE A 181 1.64 -10.47 5.83
C PHE A 181 1.71 -8.99 6.15
N VAL A 182 0.68 -8.27 5.78
CA VAL A 182 0.35 -6.94 6.31
C VAL A 182 -0.88 -7.11 7.18
N ILE A 183 -0.78 -6.69 8.44
CA ILE A 183 -1.80 -6.89 9.47
C ILE A 183 -2.21 -5.53 10.03
N ASP A 184 -3.51 -5.37 10.32
CA ASP A 184 -4.03 -4.18 11.01
C ASP A 184 -4.32 -4.49 12.51
N ASP A 185 -4.63 -3.44 13.26
CA ASP A 185 -4.99 -3.55 14.70
C ASP A 185 -6.30 -4.33 14.95
N ARG A 186 -7.06 -4.63 13.90
CA ARG A 186 -8.34 -5.36 13.97
C ARG A 186 -8.21 -6.82 13.59
N ASN A 187 -6.99 -7.37 13.57
CA ASN A 187 -6.69 -8.73 13.10
C ASN A 187 -7.16 -9.01 11.66
N GLN A 188 -7.21 -7.98 10.82
CA GLN A 188 -7.34 -8.16 9.38
C GLN A 188 -5.94 -8.30 8.80
N TRP A 189 -5.80 -9.15 7.82
CA TRP A 189 -4.51 -9.38 7.19
C TRP A 189 -4.62 -9.61 5.69
N ILE A 190 -3.56 -9.27 5.00
CA ILE A 190 -3.36 -9.52 3.57
C ILE A 190 -2.05 -10.29 3.42
N LEU A 191 -2.10 -11.37 2.67
CA LEU A 191 -0.93 -12.13 2.28
C LEU A 191 -0.33 -11.53 1.00
N ILE A 192 0.97 -11.25 1.04
CA ILE A 192 1.79 -10.90 -0.10
C ILE A 192 2.71 -12.10 -0.40
N ARG A 193 2.62 -12.62 -1.60
CA ARG A 193 3.42 -13.76 -2.04
C ARG A 193 4.29 -13.37 -3.22
N VAL A 194 5.57 -13.68 -3.12
CA VAL A 194 6.55 -13.59 -4.19
C VAL A 194 6.81 -14.99 -4.74
N ARG A 195 6.60 -15.18 -6.04
CA ARG A 195 6.93 -16.45 -6.71
C ARG A 195 8.38 -16.45 -7.14
N GLY A 196 9.14 -17.45 -6.68
CA GLY A 196 10.58 -17.54 -6.91
C GLY A 196 10.96 -17.58 -8.38
N LEU A 197 10.37 -18.50 -9.15
CA LEU A 197 10.76 -18.71 -10.55
C LEU A 197 10.53 -17.47 -11.44
N THR A 198 9.48 -16.72 -11.19
CA THR A 198 9.08 -15.58 -12.03
C THR A 198 9.29 -14.23 -11.39
N GLY A 199 9.57 -14.18 -10.08
CA GLY A 199 9.59 -12.94 -9.28
C GLY A 199 8.23 -12.23 -9.24
N ALA A 200 7.14 -12.89 -9.66
CA ALA A 200 5.81 -12.30 -9.69
C ALA A 200 5.28 -12.11 -8.28
N VAL A 201 4.71 -10.92 -8.02
CA VAL A 201 4.16 -10.55 -6.71
C VAL A 201 2.65 -10.55 -6.79
N THR A 202 2.03 -11.31 -5.90
CA THR A 202 0.56 -11.39 -5.77
C THR A 202 0.11 -10.95 -4.39
N VAL A 203 -1.05 -10.28 -4.34
CA VAL A 203 -1.68 -9.81 -3.11
C VAL A 203 -3.01 -10.54 -2.97
N SER A 204 -3.27 -11.13 -1.79
CA SER A 204 -4.53 -11.81 -1.51
C SER A 204 -5.65 -10.80 -1.25
N ARG A 205 -6.88 -11.30 -1.12
CA ARG A 205 -7.97 -10.50 -0.56
C ARG A 205 -7.74 -10.29 0.93
N VAL A 206 -8.36 -9.24 1.49
CA VAL A 206 -8.39 -9.02 2.94
C VAL A 206 -9.03 -10.22 3.61
N GLN A 207 -8.34 -10.78 4.58
CA GLN A 207 -8.81 -11.88 5.40
C GLN A 207 -8.98 -11.40 6.84
N ARG A 208 -9.88 -12.05 7.57
CA ARG A 208 -10.19 -11.74 8.97
C ARG A 208 -10.14 -13.03 9.77
N GLU A 209 -9.52 -12.97 10.91
CA GLU A 209 -9.61 -14.08 11.86
C GLU A 209 -11.00 -14.07 12.49
N VAL A 210 -11.78 -15.08 12.16
CA VAL A 210 -13.08 -15.30 12.80
C VAL A 210 -12.80 -15.97 14.15
N ARG A 211 -12.98 -15.22 15.25
CA ARG A 211 -12.99 -15.77 16.61
C ARG A 211 -14.25 -16.51 16.90
#